data_9a6a3be29c4f8beaefc6a486cefc1ea0
#
_entry.id   9a6a3be29c4f8beaefc6a486cefc1ea0
#
_cell.length_a   1.000
_cell.length_b   1.000
_cell.length_c   1.000
_cell.angle_alpha   90.00
_cell.angle_beta   90.00
_cell.angle_gamma   90.00
#
_symmetry.space_group_name_H-M   'P 1'
#
loop_
_entity.id
_entity.type
_entity.pdbx_description
1 polymer ?
#
loop_
_entity_poly.entity_id
_entity_poly.type
_entity_poly.pdbx_seq_one_letter_code
_entity_poly.pdbx_strand_id
1 'polypeptide(L)'
;LVRYGCSEPHWSSSAAAVLAHQRASLFGVPLFTNRLVDYGRVDPAGAREIFLRAGLVEGGWRPRDPRGRYRFLEHNERLRAEVAELEERTRRRDLLVDDQTIVDFYDARIPASVVSGASFDAWWAHEPDAHLLDLTMDELVRPDADAVDVDAFPDHWRVGALDLPVGYVFDPG
;
A
#
# COMPACT_ATOMS: atom_id res chain seq x y z
N LEU A 1 -29.77 29.21 0.75
CA LEU A 1 -28.62 28.55 0.08
C LEU A 1 -28.35 27.20 0.76
N VAL A 2 -28.33 26.10 0.00
CA VAL A 2 -28.02 24.76 0.54
C VAL A 2 -26.51 24.70 0.86
N ARG A 3 -26.17 24.23 2.07
CA ARG A 3 -24.79 23.96 2.47
C ARG A 3 -24.56 22.45 2.54
N TYR A 4 -23.49 21.99 1.92
CA TYR A 4 -23.04 20.60 1.97
C TYR A 4 -21.78 20.49 2.81
N GLY A 5 -21.64 19.42 3.58
CA GLY A 5 -20.44 19.05 4.29
C GLY A 5 -20.23 17.54 4.20
N CYS A 6 -18.99 17.14 4.05
CA CYS A 6 -18.57 15.74 4.12
C CYS A 6 -17.74 15.51 5.37
N SER A 7 -17.87 14.33 5.96
CA SER A 7 -17.10 13.90 7.13
C SER A 7 -16.68 12.43 6.98
N GLU A 8 -15.60 12.07 7.69
CA GLU A 8 -15.11 10.70 7.80
C GLU A 8 -14.84 10.01 6.46
N PRO A 9 -14.04 10.61 5.55
CA PRO A 9 -13.64 9.93 4.34
C PRO A 9 -12.82 8.68 4.70
N HIS A 10 -13.19 7.53 4.12
CA HIS A 10 -12.55 6.25 4.40
C HIS A 10 -12.55 5.35 3.16
N TRP A 11 -11.58 4.44 3.11
CA TRP A 11 -11.51 3.42 2.07
C TRP A 11 -12.61 2.37 2.26
N SER A 12 -13.33 2.06 1.19
CA SER A 12 -14.29 0.96 1.13
C SER A 12 -13.80 -0.12 0.17
N SER A 13 -13.37 -1.26 0.72
CA SER A 13 -12.89 -2.39 -0.10
C SER A 13 -14.00 -2.97 -1.00
N SER A 14 -15.24 -2.96 -0.53
CA SER A 14 -16.39 -3.46 -1.32
C SER A 14 -16.75 -2.55 -2.49
N ALA A 15 -16.62 -1.24 -2.31
CA ALA A 15 -16.85 -0.25 -3.38
C ALA A 15 -15.60 -0.02 -4.24
N ALA A 16 -14.42 -0.45 -3.79
CA ALA A 16 -13.11 -0.10 -4.32
C ALA A 16 -12.95 1.41 -4.54
N ALA A 17 -13.46 2.20 -3.59
CA ALA A 17 -13.50 3.66 -3.66
C ALA A 17 -13.47 4.28 -2.25
N VAL A 18 -13.15 5.55 -2.18
CA VAL A 18 -13.23 6.32 -0.94
C VAL A 18 -14.65 6.85 -0.79
N LEU A 19 -15.28 6.52 0.32
CA LEU A 19 -16.62 6.96 0.67
C LEU A 19 -16.55 7.95 1.83
N ALA A 20 -17.53 8.86 1.90
CA ALA A 20 -17.70 9.79 3.01
C ALA A 20 -19.17 9.97 3.35
N HIS A 21 -19.44 10.40 4.59
CA HIS A 21 -20.77 10.78 5.03
C HIS A 21 -21.05 12.22 4.65
N GLN A 22 -22.08 12.46 3.84
CA GLN A 22 -22.51 13.79 3.44
C GLN A 22 -23.73 14.22 4.25
N ARG A 23 -23.71 15.48 4.67
CA ARG A 23 -24.84 16.20 5.24
C ARG A 23 -25.22 17.41 4.38
N ALA A 24 -26.47 17.77 4.36
CA ALA A 24 -26.92 19.02 3.75
C ALA A 24 -27.87 19.76 4.67
N SER A 25 -27.80 21.09 4.65
CA SER A 25 -28.72 21.96 5.38
C SER A 25 -29.14 23.16 4.51
N LEU A 26 -30.35 23.61 4.74
CA LEU A 26 -30.92 24.82 4.14
C LEU A 26 -31.33 25.79 5.24
N PHE A 27 -30.75 26.99 5.28
CA PHE A 27 -30.97 27.98 6.33
C PHE A 27 -30.83 27.43 7.76
N GLY A 28 -29.88 26.49 7.97
CA GLY A 28 -29.68 25.85 9.26
C GLY A 28 -30.57 24.62 9.54
N VAL A 29 -31.57 24.36 8.72
CA VAL A 29 -32.43 23.17 8.83
C VAL A 29 -31.77 22.00 8.09
N PRO A 30 -31.54 20.84 8.75
CA PRO A 30 -30.97 19.68 8.08
C PRO A 30 -31.95 19.10 7.06
N LEU A 31 -31.45 18.91 5.83
CA LEU A 31 -32.18 18.20 4.75
C LEU A 31 -31.91 16.69 4.83
N PHE A 32 -30.65 16.33 5.08
CA PHE A 32 -30.19 14.98 5.42
C PHE A 32 -28.88 15.07 6.21
N THR A 33 -28.59 14.06 7.02
CA THR A 33 -27.46 14.09 7.98
C THR A 33 -26.41 13.01 7.74
N ASN A 34 -26.71 11.94 6.98
CA ASN A 34 -25.84 10.80 6.87
C ASN A 34 -26.02 10.05 5.53
N ARG A 35 -25.72 10.73 4.44
CA ARG A 35 -25.76 10.11 3.10
C ARG A 35 -24.37 9.66 2.70
N LEU A 36 -24.19 8.38 2.41
CA LEU A 36 -22.94 7.86 1.90
C LEU A 36 -22.74 8.30 0.45
N VAL A 37 -21.60 8.92 0.16
CA VAL A 37 -21.26 9.45 -1.17
C VAL A 37 -19.84 9.03 -1.57
N ASP A 38 -19.59 8.96 -2.87
CA ASP A 38 -18.27 8.81 -3.45
C ASP A 38 -17.46 10.10 -3.21
N TYR A 39 -16.46 10.01 -2.34
CA TYR A 39 -15.64 11.15 -1.94
C TYR A 39 -14.76 11.65 -3.08
N GLY A 40 -14.40 10.79 -4.03
CA GLY A 40 -13.62 11.18 -5.21
C GLY A 40 -14.31 12.23 -6.10
N ARG A 41 -15.64 12.38 -5.97
CA ARG A 41 -16.41 13.43 -6.66
C ARG A 41 -16.46 14.75 -5.89
N VAL A 42 -16.17 14.71 -4.60
CA VAL A 42 -16.21 15.87 -3.70
C VAL A 42 -14.81 16.48 -3.55
N ASP A 43 -13.85 15.63 -3.27
CA ASP A 43 -12.44 15.98 -3.11
C ASP A 43 -11.56 14.89 -3.75
N PRO A 44 -11.25 15.03 -5.05
CA PRO A 44 -10.41 14.05 -5.75
C PRO A 44 -9.01 13.89 -5.15
N ALA A 45 -8.42 14.98 -4.64
CA ALA A 45 -7.08 14.96 -4.06
C ALA A 45 -7.06 14.16 -2.75
N GLY A 46 -8.00 14.45 -1.84
CA GLY A 46 -8.12 13.69 -0.60
C GLY A 46 -8.50 12.23 -0.83
N ALA A 47 -9.37 11.95 -1.81
CA ALA A 47 -9.71 10.58 -2.18
C ALA A 47 -8.50 9.82 -2.74
N ARG A 48 -7.65 10.49 -3.55
CA ARG A 48 -6.43 9.91 -4.08
C ARG A 48 -5.46 9.51 -2.96
N GLU A 49 -5.21 10.41 -2.01
CA GLU A 49 -4.33 10.13 -0.88
C GLU A 49 -4.79 8.89 -0.10
N ILE A 50 -6.09 8.81 0.21
CA ILE A 50 -6.67 7.65 0.91
C ILE A 50 -6.58 6.39 0.05
N PHE A 51 -6.83 6.47 -1.27
CA PHE A 51 -6.71 5.33 -2.17
C PHE A 51 -5.28 4.79 -2.23
N LEU A 52 -4.29 5.66 -2.41
CA LEU A 52 -2.88 5.24 -2.46
C LEU A 52 -2.46 4.58 -1.15
N ARG A 53 -2.80 5.19 0.00
CA ARG A 53 -2.45 4.67 1.32
C ARG A 53 -3.24 3.42 1.67
N ALA A 54 -4.55 3.54 1.85
CA ALA A 54 -5.38 2.45 2.35
C ALA A 54 -5.65 1.38 1.29
N GLY A 55 -5.79 1.78 0.02
CA GLY A 55 -6.01 0.86 -1.09
C GLY A 55 -4.76 0.08 -1.48
N LEU A 56 -3.68 0.78 -1.84
CA LEU A 56 -2.47 0.15 -2.39
C LEU A 56 -1.45 -0.24 -1.30
N VAL A 57 -1.05 0.69 -0.44
CA VAL A 57 0.03 0.44 0.53
C VAL A 57 -0.41 -0.50 1.65
N GLU A 58 -1.59 -0.27 2.23
CA GLU A 58 -2.16 -1.12 3.29
C GLU A 58 -2.87 -2.37 2.75
N GLY A 59 -2.94 -2.54 1.41
CA GLY A 59 -3.51 -3.72 0.77
C GLY A 59 -5.02 -3.84 0.90
N GLY A 60 -5.73 -2.73 1.13
CA GLY A 60 -7.19 -2.70 1.22
C GLY A 60 -7.91 -2.93 -0.12
N TRP A 61 -7.21 -2.75 -1.25
CA TRP A 61 -7.71 -3.03 -2.58
C TRP A 61 -7.21 -4.39 -3.06
N ARG A 62 -8.14 -5.34 -3.14
CA ARG A 62 -7.88 -6.71 -3.62
C ARG A 62 -8.79 -7.04 -4.80
N PRO A 63 -8.43 -6.57 -6.01
CA PRO A 63 -9.21 -6.85 -7.22
C PRO A 63 -9.16 -8.34 -7.55
N ARG A 64 -10.24 -8.85 -8.16
CA ARG A 64 -10.20 -10.19 -8.75
C ARG A 64 -9.33 -10.14 -10.00
N ASP A 65 -8.25 -10.92 -10.00
CA ASP A 65 -7.26 -10.91 -11.09
C ASP A 65 -7.08 -12.28 -11.77
N PRO A 66 -8.09 -12.77 -12.50
CA PRO A 66 -7.98 -14.06 -13.19
C PRO A 66 -6.97 -14.06 -14.35
N ARG A 67 -6.47 -12.88 -14.74
CA ARG A 67 -5.53 -12.71 -15.88
C ARG A 67 -4.15 -12.22 -15.47
N GLY A 68 -3.88 -12.06 -14.19
CA GLY A 68 -2.60 -11.56 -13.67
C GLY A 68 -2.28 -10.12 -14.06
N ARG A 69 -3.30 -9.24 -14.17
CA ARG A 69 -3.13 -7.83 -14.55
C ARG A 69 -2.51 -6.99 -13.43
N TYR A 70 -2.73 -7.40 -12.18
CA TYR A 70 -2.28 -6.68 -10.97
C TYR A 70 -1.16 -7.43 -10.26
N ARG A 71 -0.27 -8.07 -11.01
CA ARG A 71 0.86 -8.86 -10.48
C ARG A 71 1.76 -8.07 -9.56
N PHE A 72 1.84 -6.75 -9.76
CA PHE A 72 2.59 -5.86 -8.89
C PHE A 72 2.10 -5.89 -7.44
N LEU A 73 0.79 -6.06 -7.19
CA LEU A 73 0.25 -6.14 -5.82
C LEU A 73 0.83 -7.33 -5.05
N GLU A 74 0.82 -8.50 -5.66
CA GLU A 74 1.38 -9.72 -5.07
C GLU A 74 2.91 -9.65 -4.98
N HIS A 75 3.56 -9.09 -6.01
CA HIS A 75 5.01 -8.86 -6.02
C HIS A 75 5.44 -7.96 -4.86
N ASN A 76 4.78 -6.82 -4.69
CA ASN A 76 5.12 -5.84 -3.67
C ASN A 76 4.81 -6.35 -2.25
N GLU A 77 3.70 -7.08 -2.07
CA GLU A 77 3.36 -7.71 -0.79
C GLU A 77 4.43 -8.73 -0.39
N ARG A 78 4.86 -9.58 -1.32
CA ARG A 78 5.92 -10.56 -1.08
C ARG A 78 7.25 -9.88 -0.75
N LEU A 79 7.64 -8.85 -1.50
CA LEU A 79 8.91 -8.14 -1.28
C LEU A 79 8.93 -7.43 0.08
N ARG A 80 7.82 -6.82 0.50
CA ARG A 80 7.69 -6.24 1.85
C ARG A 80 7.81 -7.31 2.95
N ALA A 81 7.22 -8.49 2.73
CA ALA A 81 7.35 -9.60 3.67
C ALA A 81 8.80 -10.09 3.77
N GLU A 82 9.55 -10.15 2.66
CA GLU A 82 10.97 -10.50 2.65
C GLU A 82 11.82 -9.50 3.47
N VAL A 83 11.55 -8.18 3.35
CA VAL A 83 12.25 -7.17 4.17
C VAL A 83 11.88 -7.31 5.64
N ALA A 84 10.61 -7.55 5.97
CA ALA A 84 10.17 -7.75 7.35
C ALA A 84 10.82 -9.00 7.98
N GLU A 85 10.95 -10.10 7.22
CA GLU A 85 11.67 -11.29 7.67
C GLU A 85 13.16 -11.00 7.90
N LEU A 86 13.78 -10.18 7.04
CA LEU A 86 15.15 -9.74 7.20
C LEU A 86 15.33 -8.90 8.49
N GLU A 87 14.39 -8.02 8.81
CA GLU A 87 14.36 -7.26 10.08
C GLU A 87 14.35 -8.19 11.29
N GLU A 88 13.50 -9.21 11.28
CA GLU A 88 13.41 -10.19 12.36
C GLU A 88 14.72 -10.97 12.52
N ARG A 89 15.29 -11.45 11.43
CA ARG A 89 16.55 -12.23 11.43
C ARG A 89 17.76 -11.40 11.91
N THR A 90 17.83 -10.15 11.50
CA THR A 90 18.93 -9.24 11.87
C THR A 90 18.69 -8.52 13.19
N ARG A 91 17.52 -8.71 13.83
CA ARG A 91 17.06 -7.98 15.01
C ARG A 91 17.05 -6.46 14.81
N ARG A 92 16.90 -6.02 13.58
CA ARG A 92 16.72 -4.61 13.21
C ARG A 92 15.25 -4.34 12.97
N ARG A 93 14.78 -3.13 13.29
CA ARG A 93 13.39 -2.69 13.11
C ARG A 93 13.29 -1.40 12.30
N ASP A 94 14.34 -1.10 11.56
CA ASP A 94 14.52 0.17 10.85
C ASP A 94 14.98 -0.01 9.40
N LEU A 95 14.88 -1.21 8.86
CA LEU A 95 15.27 -1.50 7.48
C LEU A 95 14.21 -1.06 6.49
N LEU A 96 12.95 -1.35 6.77
CA LEU A 96 11.84 -1.01 5.89
C LEU A 96 11.61 0.50 5.90
N VAL A 97 11.43 1.08 4.73
CA VAL A 97 10.96 2.46 4.58
C VAL A 97 9.56 2.61 5.19
N ASP A 98 9.19 3.84 5.55
CA ASP A 98 7.84 4.10 6.04
C ASP A 98 6.79 4.03 4.91
N ASP A 99 5.54 3.88 5.29
CA ASP A 99 4.43 3.80 4.33
C ASP A 99 4.30 5.07 3.48
N GLN A 100 4.74 6.24 3.98
CA GLN A 100 4.71 7.47 3.21
C GLN A 100 5.66 7.40 2.00
N THR A 101 6.85 6.83 2.16
CA THR A 101 7.79 6.61 1.06
C THR A 101 7.17 5.74 -0.04
N ILE A 102 6.41 4.70 0.34
CA ILE A 102 5.72 3.84 -0.63
C ILE A 102 4.53 4.57 -1.28
N VAL A 103 3.81 5.41 -0.53
CA VAL A 103 2.78 6.29 -1.10
C VAL A 103 3.38 7.22 -2.15
N ASP A 104 4.52 7.85 -1.86
CA ASP A 104 5.22 8.76 -2.76
C ASP A 104 5.71 8.05 -4.03
N PHE A 105 6.15 6.79 -3.91
CA PHE A 105 6.48 5.94 -5.06
C PHE A 105 5.29 5.78 -6.01
N TYR A 106 4.10 5.45 -5.48
CA TYR A 106 2.88 5.33 -6.28
C TYR A 106 2.40 6.67 -6.80
N ASP A 107 2.46 7.73 -5.99
CA ASP A 107 2.02 9.07 -6.38
C ASP A 107 2.80 9.63 -7.57
N ALA A 108 4.10 9.33 -7.64
CA ALA A 108 4.97 9.75 -8.74
C ALA A 108 4.68 9.01 -10.07
N ARG A 109 4.07 7.82 -10.02
CA ARG A 109 3.89 6.94 -11.19
C ARG A 109 2.45 6.85 -11.68
N ILE A 110 1.49 6.97 -10.78
CA ILE A 110 0.06 6.87 -11.07
C ILE A 110 -0.50 8.26 -11.39
N PRO A 111 -1.25 8.46 -12.49
CA PRO A 111 -1.83 9.76 -12.84
C PRO A 111 -2.75 10.32 -11.75
N ALA A 112 -2.79 11.66 -11.62
CA ALA A 112 -3.60 12.36 -10.63
C ALA A 112 -5.13 12.11 -10.77
N SER A 113 -5.59 11.68 -11.94
CA SER A 113 -6.99 11.31 -12.20
C SER A 113 -7.42 9.98 -11.56
N VAL A 114 -6.46 9.18 -11.08
CA VAL A 114 -6.72 7.89 -10.45
C VAL A 114 -6.97 8.10 -8.96
N VAL A 115 -8.23 7.90 -8.53
CA VAL A 115 -8.70 8.15 -7.16
C VAL A 115 -9.50 6.97 -6.58
N SER A 116 -9.61 5.88 -7.34
CA SER A 116 -10.38 4.67 -6.97
C SER A 116 -9.90 3.46 -7.75
N GLY A 117 -10.32 2.25 -7.36
CA GLY A 117 -10.07 1.03 -8.13
C GLY A 117 -10.60 1.11 -9.55
N ALA A 118 -11.79 1.69 -9.77
CA ALA A 118 -12.38 1.81 -11.11
C ALA A 118 -11.56 2.75 -12.01
N SER A 119 -11.10 3.89 -11.50
CA SER A 119 -10.24 4.81 -12.26
C SER A 119 -8.84 4.22 -12.47
N PHE A 120 -8.34 3.43 -11.52
CA PHE A 120 -7.11 2.68 -11.68
C PHE A 120 -7.24 1.64 -12.81
N ASP A 121 -8.30 0.84 -12.83
CA ASP A 121 -8.55 -0.16 -13.86
C ASP A 121 -8.60 0.45 -15.27
N ALA A 122 -9.28 1.59 -15.38
CA ALA A 122 -9.40 2.31 -16.65
C ALA A 122 -8.04 2.81 -17.16
N TRP A 123 -7.20 3.32 -16.29
CA TRP A 123 -5.84 3.74 -16.62
C TRP A 123 -4.93 2.54 -16.90
N TRP A 124 -4.86 1.58 -15.99
CA TRP A 124 -3.97 0.42 -16.06
C TRP A 124 -4.22 -0.46 -17.28
N ALA A 125 -5.45 -0.47 -17.80
CA ALA A 125 -5.78 -1.19 -19.04
C ALA A 125 -5.02 -0.69 -20.27
N HIS A 126 -4.51 0.55 -20.23
CA HIS A 126 -3.80 1.21 -21.33
C HIS A 126 -2.31 1.43 -21.01
N GLU A 127 -1.87 1.05 -19.82
CA GLU A 127 -0.47 1.17 -19.43
C GLU A 127 0.36 0.07 -20.13
N PRO A 128 1.38 0.45 -20.92
CA PRO A 128 2.20 -0.51 -21.65
C PRO A 128 3.22 -1.21 -20.77
N ASP A 129 3.66 -0.57 -19.67
CA ASP A 129 4.65 -1.11 -18.77
C ASP A 129 3.99 -1.85 -17.60
N ALA A 130 3.95 -3.17 -17.70
CA ALA A 130 3.39 -4.02 -16.65
C ALA A 130 4.20 -4.03 -15.34
N HIS A 131 5.44 -3.50 -15.36
CA HIS A 131 6.36 -3.45 -14.23
C HIS A 131 6.49 -2.04 -13.62
N LEU A 132 5.78 -1.05 -14.15
CA LEU A 132 5.84 0.35 -13.70
C LEU A 132 5.64 0.50 -12.19
N LEU A 133 4.84 -0.37 -11.58
CA LEU A 133 4.47 -0.32 -10.16
C LEU A 133 5.11 -1.43 -9.33
N ASP A 134 6.06 -2.19 -9.89
CA ASP A 134 6.84 -3.16 -9.13
C ASP A 134 7.85 -2.41 -8.25
N LEU A 135 7.78 -2.63 -6.94
CA LEU A 135 8.79 -2.14 -6.00
C LEU A 135 10.09 -2.96 -6.14
N THR A 136 11.19 -2.34 -5.83
CA THR A 136 12.50 -2.98 -5.74
C THR A 136 13.00 -3.00 -4.29
N MET A 137 14.00 -3.84 -4.00
CA MET A 137 14.62 -3.85 -2.66
C MET A 137 15.22 -2.50 -2.31
N ASP A 138 15.85 -1.81 -3.26
CA ASP A 138 16.46 -0.50 -3.05
C ASP A 138 15.43 0.58 -2.69
N GLU A 139 14.19 0.45 -3.15
CA GLU A 139 13.09 1.36 -2.82
C GLU A 139 12.44 1.04 -1.47
N LEU A 140 12.56 -0.19 -0.99
CA LEU A 140 11.98 -0.64 0.28
C LEU A 140 12.94 -0.58 1.46
N VAL A 141 14.24 -0.63 1.22
CA VAL A 141 15.26 -0.57 2.28
C VAL A 141 15.72 0.87 2.43
N ARG A 142 15.76 1.34 3.68
CA ARG A 142 16.23 2.69 3.99
C ARG A 142 17.68 2.89 3.56
N PRO A 143 18.02 4.01 2.90
CA PRO A 143 19.38 4.25 2.42
C PRO A 143 20.41 4.43 3.55
N ASP A 144 19.95 4.77 4.75
CA ASP A 144 20.76 4.92 5.97
C ASP A 144 20.84 3.62 6.80
N ALA A 145 20.17 2.56 6.36
CA ALA A 145 20.38 1.25 6.92
C ALA A 145 21.82 0.83 6.59
N ASP A 146 22.69 0.74 7.60
CA ASP A 146 24.03 0.18 7.43
C ASP A 146 23.91 -1.12 6.64
N ALA A 147 24.81 -1.34 5.69
CA ALA A 147 24.78 -2.50 4.81
C ALA A 147 24.56 -3.77 5.65
N VAL A 148 23.37 -4.34 5.50
CA VAL A 148 23.04 -5.60 6.17
C VAL A 148 23.90 -6.65 5.50
N ASP A 149 24.90 -7.13 6.23
CA ASP A 149 25.68 -8.27 5.78
C ASP A 149 24.79 -9.53 5.87
N VAL A 150 24.07 -9.79 4.78
CA VAL A 150 23.17 -10.97 4.69
C VAL A 150 23.98 -12.26 4.82
N ASP A 151 25.26 -12.21 4.47
CA ASP A 151 26.20 -13.34 4.61
C ASP A 151 26.60 -13.59 6.07
N ALA A 152 26.42 -12.61 6.96
CA ALA A 152 26.61 -12.78 8.40
C ALA A 152 25.52 -13.65 9.05
N PHE A 153 24.38 -13.88 8.36
CA PHE A 153 23.26 -14.70 8.88
C PHE A 153 22.85 -15.75 7.84
N PRO A 154 23.74 -16.70 7.50
CA PRO A 154 23.44 -17.71 6.50
C PRO A 154 22.33 -18.68 6.98
N ASP A 155 21.39 -19.00 6.10
CA ASP A 155 20.37 -20.03 6.36
C ASP A 155 20.95 -21.44 6.49
N HIS A 156 22.17 -21.61 5.95
CA HIS A 156 22.89 -22.87 5.95
C HIS A 156 24.36 -22.67 6.31
N TRP A 157 24.85 -23.44 7.23
CA TRP A 157 26.28 -23.48 7.56
C TRP A 157 26.94 -24.70 6.93
N ARG A 158 27.90 -24.48 6.05
CA ARG A 158 28.70 -25.55 5.48
C ARG A 158 29.94 -25.84 6.31
N VAL A 159 30.00 -27.06 6.86
CA VAL A 159 31.18 -27.59 7.53
C VAL A 159 31.64 -28.82 6.73
N GLY A 160 32.60 -28.62 5.83
CA GLY A 160 33.09 -29.68 4.95
C GLY A 160 32.02 -30.14 3.94
N ALA A 161 31.61 -31.40 4.00
CA ALA A 161 30.56 -31.97 3.14
C ALA A 161 29.15 -31.90 3.78
N LEU A 162 29.03 -31.38 4.99
CA LEU A 162 27.76 -31.26 5.71
C LEU A 162 27.18 -29.85 5.50
N ASP A 163 25.92 -29.82 5.06
CA ASP A 163 25.11 -28.62 4.91
C ASP A 163 24.05 -28.64 6.04
N LEU A 164 24.20 -27.75 7.01
CA LEU A 164 23.34 -27.71 8.20
C LEU A 164 22.42 -26.50 8.12
N PRO A 165 21.08 -26.69 8.17
CA PRO A 165 20.16 -25.57 8.29
C PRO A 165 20.33 -24.92 9.67
N VAL A 166 20.52 -23.59 9.68
CA VAL A 166 20.67 -22.81 10.91
C VAL A 166 19.32 -22.24 11.29
N GLY A 167 18.73 -22.75 12.37
CA GLY A 167 17.55 -22.17 12.99
C GLY A 167 17.96 -21.18 14.09
N TYR A 168 17.59 -19.91 13.96
CA TYR A 168 17.80 -18.91 15.01
C TYR A 168 16.64 -19.03 16.02
N VAL A 169 16.90 -19.53 17.23
CA VAL A 169 15.93 -19.57 18.33
C VAL A 169 16.17 -18.36 19.23
N PHE A 170 15.13 -17.57 19.44
CA PHE A 170 15.14 -16.49 20.42
C PHE A 170 14.80 -17.07 21.80
N ASP A 171 15.72 -16.98 22.75
CA ASP A 171 15.47 -17.21 24.17
C ASP A 171 15.41 -15.85 24.88
N PRO A 172 14.22 -15.33 25.25
CA PRO A 172 14.10 -14.12 26.05
C PRO A 172 14.38 -14.50 27.51
N GLY A 173 15.67 -14.40 27.92
CA GLY A 173 16.08 -14.49 29.32
C GLY A 173 15.53 -13.36 30.17
#